data_7f030324a031237d221cd51094d41822
#
_entry.id   7f030324a031237d221cd51094d41822
#
_cell.length_a   1.000
_cell.length_b   1.000
_cell.length_c   1.000
_cell.angle_alpha   90.00
_cell.angle_beta   90.00
_cell.angle_gamma   90.00
#
_symmetry.space_group_name_H-M   'P 1'
#
loop_
_entity.id
_entity.type
_entity.pdbx_description
1 polymer ?
#
loop_
_entity_poly.entity_id
_entity_poly.type
_entity_poly.pdbx_seq_one_letter_code
_entity_poly.pdbx_strand_id
1 'polypeptide(L)'
;LLAPDPSLYEDTDYFNPASYGMAKAAMVALTRYMAAWLGPEIRANALVPGAFPNYGDSDNSKQNQNQQFTERLKRRTLLKRLGVPKTDLVGPLLFLASDASRYMTGQTLVIDGGWTVT
;
A
#
# COMPACT_ATOMS: atom_id res chain seq x y z
N LEU A 1 2.24 -3.57 -8.83
CA LEU A 1 3.25 -3.87 -7.81
C LEU A 1 4.62 -3.60 -8.42
N LEU A 2 5.38 -2.69 -7.85
CA LEU A 2 6.74 -2.38 -8.26
C LEU A 2 7.72 -3.28 -7.50
N ALA A 3 8.87 -3.56 -8.11
CA ALA A 3 10.01 -4.14 -7.40
C ALA A 3 10.51 -3.15 -6.33
N PRO A 4 11.06 -3.63 -5.21
CA PRO A 4 11.69 -2.76 -4.24
C PRO A 4 12.87 -2.03 -4.90
N ASP A 5 13.03 -0.75 -4.59
CA ASP A 5 14.15 0.06 -5.04
C ASP A 5 15.26 -0.01 -3.98
N PRO A 6 16.41 -0.62 -4.29
CA PRO A 6 17.50 -0.76 -3.32
C PRO A 6 18.00 0.56 -2.75
N SER A 7 17.95 1.65 -3.52
CA SER A 7 18.41 2.97 -3.08
C SER A 7 17.65 3.54 -1.88
N LEU A 8 16.44 3.06 -1.65
CA LEU A 8 15.66 3.45 -0.47
C LEU A 8 16.25 2.93 0.84
N TYR A 9 16.97 1.80 0.76
CA TYR A 9 17.48 1.05 1.92
C TYR A 9 18.98 1.30 2.18
N GLU A 10 19.67 2.07 1.33
CA GLU A 10 21.09 2.40 1.53
C GLU A 10 21.31 3.02 2.90
N ASP A 11 22.39 2.61 3.57
CA ASP A 11 22.78 3.07 4.92
C ASP A 11 21.69 2.87 5.98
N THR A 12 20.81 1.88 5.79
CA THR A 12 19.80 1.48 6.78
C THR A 12 19.85 -0.02 7.04
N ASP A 13 19.37 -0.45 8.22
CA ASP A 13 19.18 -1.87 8.56
C ASP A 13 17.90 -2.46 7.97
N TYR A 14 17.18 -1.68 7.15
CA TYR A 14 15.94 -2.12 6.54
C TYR A 14 16.18 -2.82 5.21
N PHE A 15 15.34 -3.80 4.92
CA PHE A 15 15.27 -4.42 3.61
C PHE A 15 13.87 -4.98 3.37
N ASN A 16 13.50 -5.15 2.13
CA ASN A 16 12.26 -5.81 1.74
C ASN A 16 12.59 -7.23 1.23
N PRO A 17 12.33 -8.29 1.99
CA PRO A 17 12.57 -9.65 1.53
C PRO A 17 11.67 -9.98 0.34
N ALA A 18 12.17 -10.83 -0.57
CA ALA A 18 11.41 -11.25 -1.75
C ALA A 18 10.04 -11.85 -1.39
N SER A 19 9.95 -12.56 -0.26
CA SER A 19 8.71 -13.13 0.27
C SER A 19 7.63 -12.08 0.53
N TYR A 20 8.00 -10.86 0.93
CA TYR A 20 7.03 -9.78 1.12
C TYR A 20 6.38 -9.39 -0.22
N GLY A 21 7.19 -9.14 -1.25
CA GLY A 21 6.68 -8.80 -2.59
C GLY A 21 5.81 -9.93 -3.18
N MET A 22 6.26 -11.18 -3.01
CA MET A 22 5.50 -12.37 -3.43
C MET A 22 4.15 -12.45 -2.72
N ALA A 23 4.10 -12.28 -1.40
CA ALA A 23 2.86 -12.31 -0.63
C ALA A 23 1.89 -11.19 -1.06
N LYS A 24 2.40 -9.97 -1.27
CA LYS A 24 1.56 -8.85 -1.74
C LYS A 24 1.05 -9.05 -3.17
N ALA A 25 1.83 -9.66 -4.06
CA ALA A 25 1.39 -10.02 -5.40
C ALA A 25 0.30 -11.11 -5.35
N ALA A 26 0.49 -12.12 -4.50
CA ALA A 26 -0.48 -13.18 -4.29
C ALA A 26 -1.83 -12.66 -3.78
N MET A 27 -1.85 -11.64 -2.91
CA MET A 27 -3.10 -11.00 -2.46
C MET A 27 -3.90 -10.37 -3.60
N VAL A 28 -3.23 -9.73 -4.57
CA VAL A 28 -3.91 -9.18 -5.76
C VAL A 28 -4.49 -10.29 -6.64
N ALA A 29 -3.73 -11.38 -6.84
CA ALA A 29 -4.22 -12.55 -7.56
C ALA A 29 -5.41 -13.21 -6.85
N LEU A 30 -5.34 -13.37 -5.52
CA LEU A 30 -6.42 -13.90 -4.69
C LEU A 30 -7.69 -13.02 -4.78
N THR A 31 -7.54 -11.70 -4.81
CA THR A 31 -8.68 -10.77 -4.98
C THR A 31 -9.44 -11.07 -6.28
N ARG A 32 -8.74 -11.28 -7.38
CA ARG A 32 -9.36 -11.63 -8.67
C ARG A 32 -10.04 -13.00 -8.63
N TYR A 33 -9.39 -13.97 -8.01
CA TYR A 33 -9.97 -15.29 -7.80
C TYR A 33 -11.27 -15.20 -6.98
N MET A 34 -11.25 -14.47 -5.86
CA MET A 34 -12.44 -14.27 -5.02
C MET A 34 -13.55 -13.54 -5.77
N ALA A 35 -13.23 -12.54 -6.56
CA ALA A 35 -14.21 -11.81 -7.37
C ALA A 35 -14.92 -12.74 -8.37
N ALA A 36 -14.18 -13.64 -9.03
CA ALA A 36 -14.72 -14.60 -9.97
C ALA A 36 -15.55 -15.70 -9.28
N TRP A 37 -15.12 -16.13 -8.09
CA TRP A 37 -15.76 -17.22 -7.36
C TRP A 37 -17.01 -16.80 -6.61
N LEU A 38 -17.02 -15.58 -6.04
CA LEU A 38 -18.08 -15.10 -5.15
C LEU A 38 -19.12 -14.21 -5.86
N GLY A 39 -18.87 -13.83 -7.09
CA GLY A 39 -19.85 -13.08 -7.88
C GLY A 39 -21.04 -13.94 -8.31
N PRO A 40 -22.22 -13.34 -8.51
CA PRO A 40 -22.52 -11.91 -8.39
C PRO A 40 -22.83 -11.40 -6.96
N GLU A 41 -22.94 -12.28 -5.96
CA GLU A 41 -23.44 -11.95 -4.61
C GLU A 41 -22.46 -11.11 -3.81
N ILE A 42 -21.14 -11.35 -3.98
CA ILE A 42 -20.11 -10.67 -3.22
C ILE A 42 -19.08 -10.07 -4.18
N ARG A 43 -18.77 -8.81 -3.96
CA ARG A 43 -17.69 -8.11 -4.64
C ARG A 43 -16.39 -8.25 -3.85
N ALA A 44 -15.27 -8.45 -4.53
CA ALA A 44 -13.95 -8.50 -3.93
C ALA A 44 -13.01 -7.53 -4.68
N ASN A 45 -12.43 -6.57 -3.96
CA ASN A 45 -11.48 -5.61 -4.51
C ASN A 45 -10.29 -5.46 -3.56
N ALA A 46 -9.14 -5.08 -4.09
CA ALA A 46 -7.93 -4.82 -3.31
C ALA A 46 -7.71 -3.32 -3.14
N LEU A 47 -7.53 -2.85 -1.90
CA LEU A 47 -6.97 -1.53 -1.60
C LEU A 47 -5.46 -1.68 -1.43
N VAL A 48 -4.68 -0.94 -2.21
CA VAL A 48 -3.21 -1.01 -2.23
C VAL A 48 -2.61 0.32 -1.77
N PRO A 49 -2.30 0.44 -0.48
CA PRO A 49 -1.63 1.62 0.05
C PRO A 49 -0.16 1.68 -0.41
N GLY A 50 0.34 2.88 -0.66
CA GLY A 50 1.76 3.14 -0.87
C GLY A 50 2.53 3.29 0.45
N ALA A 51 3.35 4.34 0.54
CA ALA A 51 4.12 4.63 1.74
C ALA A 51 3.24 5.27 2.83
N PHE A 52 2.89 4.48 3.83
CA PHE A 52 2.21 4.90 5.05
C PHE A 52 3.10 4.62 6.27
N PRO A 53 3.06 5.47 7.32
CA PRO A 53 3.83 5.21 8.53
C PRO A 53 3.35 3.92 9.22
N ASN A 54 4.30 3.18 9.77
CA ASN A 54 4.01 2.00 10.57
C ASN A 54 3.77 2.43 12.02
N TYR A 55 2.53 2.46 12.46
CA TYR A 55 2.17 2.88 13.83
C TYR A 55 2.41 1.80 14.90
N GLY A 56 2.94 0.63 14.52
CA GLY A 56 3.14 -0.49 15.44
C GLY A 56 4.46 -0.49 16.21
N ASP A 57 5.46 0.29 15.81
CA ASP A 57 6.76 0.35 16.48
C ASP A 57 6.78 1.48 17.52
N SER A 58 6.44 1.15 18.76
CA SER A 58 6.59 2.05 19.91
C SER A 58 8.03 2.20 20.42
N ASP A 59 9.01 1.58 19.75
CA ASP A 59 10.42 1.67 20.12
C ASP A 59 11.05 2.97 19.60
N ASN A 60 11.14 3.95 20.50
CA ASN A 60 11.76 5.26 20.26
C ASN A 60 13.25 5.18 19.87
N SER A 61 13.94 4.06 20.10
CA SER A 61 15.35 3.90 19.75
C SER A 61 15.58 3.80 18.24
N LYS A 62 14.56 3.41 17.48
CA LYS A 62 14.59 3.31 16.01
C LYS A 62 14.15 4.58 15.28
N GLN A 63 13.68 5.60 16.00
CA GLN A 63 13.14 6.83 15.37
C GLN A 63 14.17 7.59 14.51
N ASN A 64 15.44 7.60 14.88
CA ASN A 64 16.48 8.32 14.13
C ASN A 64 16.89 7.60 12.84
N GLN A 65 16.94 6.27 12.84
CA GLN A 65 17.15 5.48 11.61
C GLN A 65 15.95 5.56 10.67
N ASN A 66 14.74 5.67 11.22
CA ASN A 66 13.50 5.87 10.49
C ASN A 66 13.41 7.21 9.75
N GLN A 67 14.08 8.26 10.23
CA GLN A 67 13.91 9.59 9.68
C GLN A 67 14.49 9.71 8.26
N GLN A 68 15.70 9.19 8.04
CA GLN A 68 16.34 9.20 6.72
C GLN A 68 15.55 8.34 5.72
N PHE A 69 15.15 7.15 6.10
CA PHE A 69 14.30 6.29 5.30
C PHE A 69 12.96 6.95 4.98
N THR A 70 12.32 7.55 5.97
CA THR A 70 11.06 8.29 5.81
C THR A 70 11.19 9.45 4.82
N GLU A 71 12.28 10.22 4.88
CA GLU A 71 12.52 11.31 3.93
C GLU A 71 12.76 10.80 2.50
N ARG A 72 13.44 9.67 2.31
CA ARG A 72 13.56 9.02 1.00
C ARG A 72 12.20 8.60 0.45
N LEU A 73 11.34 8.01 1.28
CA LEU A 73 9.98 7.65 0.90
C LEU A 73 9.17 8.87 0.46
N LYS A 74 9.21 9.97 1.23
CA LYS A 74 8.52 11.23 0.88
C LYS A 74 9.01 11.80 -0.45
N ARG A 75 10.33 11.82 -0.67
CA ARG A 75 10.92 12.35 -1.91
C ARG A 75 10.46 11.60 -3.14
N ARG A 76 10.24 10.29 -3.02
CA ARG A 76 9.80 9.45 -4.12
C ARG A 76 8.32 9.63 -4.45
N THR A 77 7.44 9.93 -3.48
CA THR A 77 6.04 10.21 -3.79
C THR A 77 5.89 11.53 -4.55
N LEU A 78 4.96 11.61 -5.49
CA LEU A 78 4.65 12.88 -6.18
C LEU A 78 4.06 13.91 -5.22
N LEU A 79 3.26 13.46 -4.25
CA LEU A 79 2.66 14.34 -3.23
C LEU A 79 3.64 14.77 -2.14
N LYS A 80 4.92 14.33 -2.17
CA LYS A 80 6.00 14.71 -1.26
C LYS A 80 5.67 14.53 0.22
N ARG A 81 4.81 13.59 0.55
CA ARG A 81 4.43 13.22 1.91
C ARG A 81 4.11 11.73 2.02
N LEU A 82 4.13 11.21 3.24
CA LEU A 82 3.53 9.90 3.53
C LEU A 82 2.00 10.01 3.58
N GLY A 83 1.35 8.90 3.34
CA GLY A 83 -0.09 8.79 3.54
C GLY A 83 -0.46 8.82 5.04
N VAL A 84 -1.63 9.34 5.33
CA VAL A 84 -2.23 9.36 6.67
C VAL A 84 -3.44 8.42 6.67
N PRO A 85 -3.39 7.25 7.36
CA PRO A 85 -4.46 6.25 7.26
C PRO A 85 -5.86 6.79 7.55
N LYS A 86 -5.99 7.63 8.57
CA LYS A 86 -7.29 8.18 9.01
C LYS A 86 -7.94 9.14 7.99
N THR A 87 -7.17 9.72 7.09
CA THR A 87 -7.66 10.68 6.11
C THR A 87 -7.55 10.15 4.68
N ASP A 88 -6.43 9.51 4.34
CA ASP A 88 -6.15 9.13 2.96
C ASP A 88 -6.71 7.73 2.59
N LEU A 89 -6.99 6.84 3.57
CA LEU A 89 -7.54 5.51 3.31
C LEU A 89 -9.03 5.38 3.61
N VAL A 90 -9.59 6.20 4.51
CA VAL A 90 -11.00 6.08 4.93
C VAL A 90 -11.95 6.31 3.76
N GLY A 91 -11.75 7.37 2.97
CA GLY A 91 -12.57 7.65 1.80
C GLY A 91 -12.56 6.52 0.77
N PRO A 92 -11.38 6.08 0.29
CA PRO A 92 -11.27 4.92 -0.61
C PRO A 92 -11.87 3.63 -0.06
N LEU A 93 -11.72 3.37 1.23
CA LEU A 93 -12.30 2.19 1.88
C LEU A 93 -13.85 2.26 1.88
N LEU A 94 -14.41 3.40 2.27
CA LEU A 94 -15.85 3.63 2.25
C LEU A 94 -16.42 3.55 0.82
N PHE A 95 -15.70 4.07 -0.17
CA PHE A 95 -16.05 3.91 -1.58
C PHE A 95 -16.17 2.43 -1.96
N LEU A 96 -15.16 1.63 -1.65
CA LEU A 96 -15.16 0.19 -1.97
C LEU A 96 -16.23 -0.59 -1.19
N ALA A 97 -16.56 -0.16 0.03
CA ALA A 97 -17.53 -0.81 0.91
C ALA A 97 -18.99 -0.38 0.65
N SER A 98 -19.23 0.60 -0.21
CA SER A 98 -20.55 1.15 -0.48
C SER A 98 -21.06 0.85 -1.89
N ASP A 99 -22.31 1.20 -2.16
CA ASP A 99 -22.93 1.12 -3.49
C ASP A 99 -22.31 2.06 -4.52
N ALA A 100 -21.51 3.04 -4.10
CA ALA A 100 -20.75 3.90 -5.02
C ALA A 100 -19.80 3.07 -5.91
N SER A 101 -19.37 1.89 -5.45
CA SER A 101 -18.53 0.96 -6.21
C SER A 101 -19.27 -0.32 -6.67
N ARG A 102 -20.60 -0.29 -6.76
CA ARG A 102 -21.45 -1.48 -7.01
C ARG A 102 -21.11 -2.23 -8.33
N TYR A 103 -20.53 -1.56 -9.30
CA TYR A 103 -20.12 -2.17 -10.57
C TYR A 103 -18.61 -2.48 -10.62
N MET A 104 -17.96 -2.56 -9.45
CA MET A 104 -16.52 -2.77 -9.31
C MET A 104 -16.24 -4.04 -8.52
N THR A 105 -15.63 -5.03 -9.18
CA THR A 105 -15.14 -6.26 -8.54
C THR A 105 -13.87 -6.75 -9.23
N GLY A 106 -12.99 -7.45 -8.53
CA GLY A 106 -11.71 -7.94 -9.04
C GLY A 106 -10.66 -6.85 -9.29
N GLN A 107 -10.91 -5.61 -8.86
CA GLN A 107 -10.06 -4.46 -9.15
C GLN A 107 -9.07 -4.16 -8.04
N THR A 108 -8.05 -3.39 -8.42
CA THR A 108 -7.01 -2.90 -7.51
C THR A 108 -7.09 -1.38 -7.47
N LEU A 109 -7.41 -0.83 -6.30
CA LEU A 109 -7.42 0.61 -6.06
C LEU A 109 -6.13 1.03 -5.35
N VAL A 110 -5.28 1.74 -6.06
CA VAL A 110 -3.96 2.18 -5.57
C VAL A 110 -4.07 3.56 -4.94
N ILE A 111 -3.59 3.71 -3.70
CA ILE A 111 -3.57 4.96 -2.92
C ILE A 111 -2.14 5.16 -2.42
N ASP A 112 -1.28 5.71 -3.24
CA ASP A 112 0.17 5.70 -3.03
C ASP A 112 0.87 7.06 -3.17
N GLY A 113 0.12 8.14 -3.32
CA GLY A 113 0.69 9.47 -3.50
C GLY A 113 1.49 9.64 -4.80
N GLY A 114 1.23 8.80 -5.80
CA GLY A 114 1.91 8.81 -7.09
C GLY A 114 3.21 8.00 -7.13
N TRP A 115 3.46 7.16 -6.13
CA TRP A 115 4.66 6.32 -6.07
C TRP A 115 4.84 5.42 -7.29
N THR A 116 3.77 4.80 -7.79
CA THR A 116 3.83 3.83 -8.89
C THR A 116 3.95 4.45 -10.28
N VAL A 117 3.91 5.77 -10.40
CA VAL A 117 4.01 6.51 -11.67
C VAL A 117 5.30 7.34 -11.78
N THR A 118 6.26 7.13 -10.85
CA THR A 118 7.59 7.76 -10.85
C THR A 118 8.66 6.78 -11.28
#